data_50c464201c2b4bc4dea3e49c373fb5a2
#
_entry.id   50c464201c2b4bc4dea3e49c373fb5a2
#
_cell.length_a   1.000
_cell.length_b   1.000
_cell.length_c   1.000
_cell.angle_alpha   90.00
_cell.angle_beta   90.00
_cell.angle_gamma   90.00
#
_symmetry.space_group_name_H-M   'P 1'
#
loop_
_entity.id
_entity.type
_entity.pdbx_description
1 polymer ?
#
loop_
_entity_poly.entity_id
_entity_poly.type
_entity_poly.pdbx_seq_one_letter_code
_entity_poly.pdbx_strand_id
1 'polypeptide(L)'
;MRSVSVTEAKQAQRLPAWPRSRQAGLAFRPAAEADMPFLARLYASTRMEELAVTDWSEAQKVAFLDMQFQAQHAHYRKHYPEADWLVVERAGQPIGRLYIERWPSQHRIIDIALLPAHRRKGHGAALLRDLIDEAWSSGKSASIHVEKNNPARRLYLELGFAAVEDKGVYDLMACAPPRGGADSG
;
A
#
# COMPACT_ATOMS: atom_id res chain seq x y z
N MET A 1 -19.70 -1.27 -31.26
CA MET A 1 -19.48 -2.08 -30.04
C MET A 1 -18.06 -1.87 -29.58
N ARG A 2 -17.86 -1.14 -28.49
CA ARG A 2 -16.51 -0.95 -27.91
C ARG A 2 -16.18 -2.20 -27.10
N SER A 3 -15.13 -2.89 -27.48
CA SER A 3 -14.57 -4.02 -26.73
C SER A 3 -14.06 -3.49 -25.40
N VAL A 4 -14.77 -3.75 -24.32
CA VAL A 4 -14.25 -3.48 -22.96
C VAL A 4 -13.08 -4.42 -22.77
N SER A 5 -11.91 -3.84 -22.49
CA SER A 5 -10.69 -4.61 -22.29
C SER A 5 -10.89 -5.59 -21.14
N VAL A 6 -10.42 -6.83 -21.31
CA VAL A 6 -10.48 -7.89 -20.29
C VAL A 6 -9.83 -7.41 -18.96
N THR A 7 -8.89 -6.49 -19.04
CA THR A 7 -8.20 -5.86 -17.91
C THR A 7 -9.13 -4.95 -17.09
N GLU A 8 -10.03 -4.17 -17.76
CA GLU A 8 -11.00 -3.30 -17.07
C GLU A 8 -12.08 -4.10 -16.35
N ALA A 9 -12.54 -5.19 -16.95
CA ALA A 9 -13.53 -6.09 -16.33
C ALA A 9 -12.95 -6.82 -15.10
N LYS A 10 -11.66 -7.18 -15.11
CA LYS A 10 -10.99 -7.86 -14.00
C LYS A 10 -10.74 -6.92 -12.81
N GLN A 11 -10.49 -5.63 -13.05
CA GLN A 11 -10.32 -4.61 -12.02
C GLN A 11 -11.62 -4.22 -11.32
N ALA A 12 -12.74 -4.18 -12.03
CA ALA A 12 -14.05 -3.80 -11.46
C ALA A 12 -14.55 -4.80 -10.39
N GLN A 13 -14.05 -6.03 -10.37
CA GLN A 13 -14.52 -7.09 -9.47
C GLN A 13 -13.79 -7.14 -8.10
N ARG A 14 -12.76 -6.32 -7.87
CA ARG A 14 -11.87 -6.46 -6.71
C ARG A 14 -11.80 -5.25 -5.77
N LEU A 15 -12.75 -4.33 -5.86
CA LEU A 15 -12.78 -3.21 -4.91
C LEU A 15 -13.09 -3.74 -3.50
N PRO A 16 -12.25 -3.43 -2.52
CA PRO A 16 -12.44 -3.92 -1.17
C PRO A 16 -13.66 -3.28 -0.50
N ALA A 17 -14.53 -4.09 0.08
CA ALA A 17 -15.68 -3.64 0.89
C ALA A 17 -15.31 -3.63 2.38
N TRP A 18 -14.22 -2.99 2.73
CA TRP A 18 -13.62 -3.01 4.06
C TRP A 18 -14.39 -2.14 5.07
N PRO A 19 -14.91 -2.72 6.16
CA PRO A 19 -15.81 -2.01 7.06
C PRO A 19 -15.15 -0.87 7.85
N ARG A 20 -13.92 -1.05 8.35
CA ARG A 20 -13.22 -0.01 9.10
C ARG A 20 -12.80 1.15 8.21
N SER A 21 -12.33 0.85 7.01
CA SER A 21 -11.99 1.87 6.02
C SER A 21 -13.21 2.68 5.62
N ARG A 22 -14.35 2.01 5.38
CA ARG A 22 -15.62 2.69 5.11
C ARG A 22 -16.06 3.59 6.28
N GLN A 23 -15.96 3.10 7.51
CA GLN A 23 -16.30 3.88 8.71
C GLN A 23 -15.39 5.10 8.86
N ALA A 24 -14.12 4.99 8.45
CA ALA A 24 -13.18 6.12 8.40
C ALA A 24 -13.43 7.08 7.21
N GLY A 25 -14.47 6.85 6.41
CA GLY A 25 -14.82 7.66 5.24
C GLY A 25 -13.92 7.43 4.04
N LEU A 26 -13.23 6.27 3.98
CA LEU A 26 -12.35 5.91 2.88
C LEU A 26 -13.12 5.15 1.80
N ALA A 27 -12.77 5.44 0.55
CA ALA A 27 -13.23 4.75 -0.63
C ALA A 27 -12.02 4.33 -1.49
N PHE A 28 -12.27 3.42 -2.42
CA PHE A 28 -11.22 2.87 -3.28
C PHE A 28 -11.70 2.89 -4.72
N ARG A 29 -10.79 3.18 -5.62
CA ARG A 29 -10.99 2.96 -7.05
C ARG A 29 -9.68 2.50 -7.71
N PRO A 30 -9.75 1.85 -8.87
CA PRO A 30 -8.56 1.56 -9.64
C PRO A 30 -7.80 2.84 -9.99
N ALA A 31 -6.48 2.77 -9.92
CA ALA A 31 -5.61 3.83 -10.42
C ALA A 31 -5.64 3.85 -11.94
N ALA A 32 -5.76 5.04 -12.51
CA ALA A 32 -5.76 5.29 -13.94
C ALA A 32 -4.54 6.13 -14.35
N GLU A 33 -4.28 6.23 -15.65
CA GLU A 33 -3.20 7.06 -16.17
C GLU A 33 -3.32 8.53 -15.74
N ALA A 34 -4.56 9.03 -15.64
CA ALA A 34 -4.82 10.38 -15.14
C ALA A 34 -4.37 10.62 -13.69
N ASP A 35 -4.14 9.56 -12.92
CA ASP A 35 -3.66 9.66 -11.53
C ASP A 35 -2.14 9.81 -11.41
N MET A 36 -1.39 9.61 -12.49
CA MET A 36 0.08 9.64 -12.45
C MET A 36 0.64 10.91 -11.80
N PRO A 37 0.14 12.13 -12.10
CA PRO A 37 0.61 13.33 -11.41
C PRO A 37 0.33 13.33 -9.90
N PHE A 38 -0.81 12.80 -9.47
CA PHE A 38 -1.12 12.62 -8.05
C PHE A 38 -0.19 11.61 -7.39
N LEU A 39 0.02 10.46 -8.02
CA LEU A 39 0.87 9.38 -7.50
C LEU A 39 2.34 9.81 -7.40
N ALA A 40 2.84 10.62 -8.33
CA ALA A 40 4.16 11.21 -8.28
C ALA A 40 4.30 12.18 -7.08
N ARG A 41 3.33 13.08 -6.87
CA ARG A 41 3.31 13.98 -5.70
C ARG A 41 3.22 13.21 -4.39
N LEU A 42 2.40 12.17 -4.34
CA LEU A 42 2.28 11.30 -3.17
C LEU A 42 3.63 10.63 -2.85
N TYR A 43 4.30 10.06 -3.86
CA TYR A 43 5.64 9.50 -3.71
C TYR A 43 6.63 10.53 -3.18
N ALA A 44 6.69 11.71 -3.80
CA ALA A 44 7.57 12.80 -3.36
C ALA A 44 7.34 13.15 -1.89
N SER A 45 6.08 13.18 -1.43
CA SER A 45 5.74 13.48 -0.03
C SER A 45 6.26 12.45 0.97
N THR A 46 6.63 11.26 0.53
CA THR A 46 7.21 10.21 1.39
C THR A 46 8.74 10.28 1.46
N ARG A 47 9.39 11.02 0.53
CA ARG A 47 10.85 11.04 0.35
C ARG A 47 11.47 12.44 0.51
N MET A 48 10.66 13.49 0.54
CA MET A 48 11.15 14.88 0.54
C MET A 48 12.09 15.17 1.72
N GLU A 49 11.80 14.62 2.90
CA GLU A 49 12.61 14.82 4.09
C GLU A 49 14.03 14.23 3.93
N GLU A 50 14.18 13.13 3.19
CA GLU A 50 15.48 12.51 2.91
C GLU A 50 16.38 13.43 2.08
N LEU A 51 15.79 14.28 1.23
CA LEU A 51 16.50 15.23 0.39
C LEU A 51 16.75 16.58 1.06
N ALA A 52 16.21 16.81 2.25
CA ALA A 52 16.39 18.07 2.98
C ALA A 52 17.85 18.34 3.35
N VAL A 53 18.66 17.27 3.46
CA VAL A 53 20.10 17.35 3.78
C VAL A 53 20.99 17.60 2.57
N THR A 54 20.40 17.67 1.35
CA THR A 54 21.16 17.92 0.11
C THR A 54 21.15 19.42 -0.22
N ASP A 55 22.22 19.89 -0.87
CA ASP A 55 22.34 21.26 -1.40
C ASP A 55 21.60 21.47 -2.73
N TRP A 56 20.71 20.53 -3.09
CA TRP A 56 19.97 20.58 -4.35
C TRP A 56 18.88 21.64 -4.31
N SER A 57 18.69 22.29 -5.45
CA SER A 57 17.53 23.17 -5.66
C SER A 57 16.23 22.37 -5.61
N GLU A 58 15.12 23.04 -5.34
CA GLU A 58 13.80 22.40 -5.35
C GLU A 58 13.49 21.74 -6.70
N ALA A 59 13.88 22.39 -7.81
CA ALA A 59 13.72 21.81 -9.15
C ALA A 59 14.51 20.50 -9.33
N GLN A 60 15.74 20.44 -8.79
CA GLN A 60 16.55 19.22 -8.83
C GLN A 60 15.93 18.11 -7.98
N LYS A 61 15.44 18.43 -6.80
CA LYS A 61 14.74 17.47 -5.93
C LYS A 61 13.49 16.89 -6.60
N VAL A 62 12.66 17.76 -7.19
CA VAL A 62 11.45 17.35 -7.90
C VAL A 62 11.79 16.43 -9.07
N ALA A 63 12.75 16.80 -9.92
CA ALA A 63 13.16 15.98 -11.06
C ALA A 63 13.71 14.62 -10.62
N PHE A 64 14.49 14.58 -9.56
CA PHE A 64 15.02 13.33 -9.01
C PHE A 64 13.92 12.42 -8.47
N LEU A 65 12.99 12.98 -7.70
CA LEU A 65 11.87 12.21 -7.14
C LEU A 65 10.91 11.71 -8.21
N ASP A 66 10.68 12.48 -9.27
CA ASP A 66 9.88 12.02 -10.41
C ASP A 66 10.56 10.84 -11.11
N MET A 67 11.85 10.94 -11.38
CA MET A 67 12.63 9.84 -11.96
C MET A 67 12.55 8.57 -11.09
N GLN A 68 12.70 8.70 -9.76
CA GLN A 68 12.59 7.57 -8.84
C GLN A 68 11.18 6.98 -8.82
N PHE A 69 10.16 7.82 -8.84
CA PHE A 69 8.77 7.36 -8.92
C PHE A 69 8.51 6.56 -10.19
N GLN A 70 8.95 7.05 -11.36
CA GLN A 70 8.80 6.34 -12.63
C GLN A 70 9.50 4.97 -12.58
N ALA A 71 10.71 4.91 -12.05
CA ALA A 71 11.45 3.67 -11.90
C ALA A 71 10.73 2.68 -10.97
N GLN A 72 10.22 3.15 -9.82
CA GLN A 72 9.45 2.33 -8.88
C GLN A 72 8.16 1.83 -9.52
N HIS A 73 7.43 2.70 -10.21
CA HIS A 73 6.19 2.35 -10.88
C HIS A 73 6.40 1.27 -11.94
N ALA A 74 7.41 1.43 -12.79
CA ALA A 74 7.78 0.43 -13.80
C ALA A 74 8.19 -0.91 -13.16
N HIS A 75 8.99 -0.86 -12.09
CA HIS A 75 9.39 -2.04 -11.33
C HIS A 75 8.19 -2.80 -10.78
N TYR A 76 7.26 -2.10 -10.11
CA TYR A 76 6.08 -2.73 -9.55
C TYR A 76 5.19 -3.35 -10.63
N ARG A 77 4.94 -2.64 -11.72
CA ARG A 77 4.15 -3.15 -12.85
C ARG A 77 4.74 -4.41 -13.45
N LYS A 78 6.06 -4.50 -13.52
CA LYS A 78 6.76 -5.69 -14.04
C LYS A 78 6.69 -6.88 -13.09
N HIS A 79 6.84 -6.66 -11.78
CA HIS A 79 6.99 -7.74 -10.80
C HIS A 79 5.68 -8.18 -10.16
N TYR A 80 4.63 -7.35 -10.24
CA TYR A 80 3.32 -7.61 -9.65
C TYR A 80 2.19 -7.42 -10.68
N PRO A 81 2.16 -8.25 -11.74
CA PRO A 81 1.23 -8.06 -12.85
C PRO A 81 -0.24 -8.28 -12.47
N GLU A 82 -0.51 -9.03 -11.42
CA GLU A 82 -1.85 -9.34 -10.94
C GLU A 82 -2.30 -8.45 -9.77
N ALA A 83 -1.51 -7.44 -9.43
CA ALA A 83 -1.82 -6.56 -8.31
C ALA A 83 -3.04 -5.68 -8.58
N ASP A 84 -3.78 -5.41 -7.49
CA ASP A 84 -4.77 -4.35 -7.46
C ASP A 84 -4.07 -3.02 -7.17
N TRP A 85 -4.14 -2.11 -8.11
CA TRP A 85 -3.57 -0.76 -8.06
C TRP A 85 -4.66 0.20 -7.65
N LEU A 86 -4.75 0.55 -6.37
CA LEU A 86 -5.86 1.32 -5.85
C LEU A 86 -5.42 2.73 -5.46
N VAL A 87 -6.23 3.71 -5.87
CA VAL A 87 -6.26 5.04 -5.26
C VAL A 87 -7.19 4.99 -4.06
N VAL A 88 -6.70 5.51 -2.93
CA VAL A 88 -7.50 5.70 -1.72
C VAL A 88 -8.07 7.11 -1.75
N GLU A 89 -9.37 7.21 -1.61
CA GLU A 89 -10.11 8.47 -1.63
C GLU A 89 -10.80 8.75 -0.29
N ARG A 90 -11.00 10.03 0.00
CA ARG A 90 -11.85 10.50 1.08
C ARG A 90 -12.64 11.71 0.61
N ALA A 91 -13.97 11.67 0.79
CA ALA A 91 -14.88 12.70 0.28
C ALA A 91 -14.66 13.01 -1.23
N GLY A 92 -14.43 11.96 -2.04
CA GLY A 92 -14.22 12.09 -3.48
C GLY A 92 -12.86 12.66 -3.90
N GLN A 93 -11.93 12.85 -2.96
CA GLN A 93 -10.59 13.36 -3.24
C GLN A 93 -9.54 12.27 -3.02
N PRO A 94 -8.57 12.11 -3.92
CA PRO A 94 -7.48 11.17 -3.75
C PRO A 94 -6.56 11.61 -2.60
N ILE A 95 -6.35 10.73 -1.64
CA ILE A 95 -5.54 10.98 -0.45
C ILE A 95 -4.38 10.01 -0.27
N GLY A 96 -4.35 8.93 -1.04
CA GLY A 96 -3.33 7.90 -0.91
C GLY A 96 -3.40 6.85 -1.99
N ARG A 97 -2.53 5.85 -1.86
CA ARG A 97 -2.51 4.65 -2.69
C ARG A 97 -2.40 3.40 -1.84
N LEU A 98 -2.91 2.31 -2.36
CA LEU A 98 -2.75 0.97 -1.83
C LEU A 98 -2.55 0.00 -3.00
N TYR A 99 -1.40 -0.65 -3.05
CA TYR A 99 -1.08 -1.68 -4.04
C TYR A 99 -0.94 -3.01 -3.33
N ILE A 100 -1.72 -3.99 -3.77
CA ILE A 100 -1.85 -5.28 -3.10
C ILE A 100 -1.96 -6.40 -4.14
N GLU A 101 -1.26 -7.50 -3.91
CA GLU A 101 -1.42 -8.73 -4.69
C GLU A 101 -1.80 -9.88 -3.77
N ARG A 102 -2.84 -10.62 -4.14
CA ARG A 102 -3.37 -11.73 -3.35
C ARG A 102 -2.79 -13.04 -3.84
N TRP A 103 -1.75 -13.52 -3.15
CA TRP A 103 -1.11 -14.78 -3.45
C TRP A 103 -1.83 -15.97 -2.78
N PRO A 104 -1.54 -17.21 -3.19
CA PRO A 104 -2.16 -18.39 -2.59
C PRO A 104 -1.97 -18.49 -1.08
N SER A 105 -0.79 -18.11 -0.56
CA SER A 105 -0.42 -18.24 0.87
C SER A 105 -0.49 -16.93 1.66
N GLN A 106 -0.53 -15.79 0.99
CA GLN A 106 -0.48 -14.48 1.65
C GLN A 106 -1.06 -13.36 0.80
N HIS A 107 -1.54 -12.31 1.45
CA HIS A 107 -1.79 -11.03 0.82
C HIS A 107 -0.53 -10.16 0.92
N ARG A 108 0.08 -9.85 -0.22
CA ARG A 108 1.26 -9.01 -0.31
C ARG A 108 0.87 -7.56 -0.46
N ILE A 109 1.18 -6.75 0.55
CA ILE A 109 1.13 -5.28 0.42
C ILE A 109 2.40 -4.87 -0.32
N ILE A 110 2.23 -4.35 -1.51
CA ILE A 110 3.34 -3.88 -2.36
C ILE A 110 3.71 -2.47 -1.91
N ASP A 111 2.70 -1.61 -1.73
CA ASP A 111 2.87 -0.23 -1.30
C ASP A 111 1.60 0.30 -0.64
N ILE A 112 1.76 1.07 0.42
CA ILE A 112 0.72 1.83 1.08
C ILE A 112 1.26 3.19 1.45
N ALA A 113 0.63 4.26 0.98
CA ALA A 113 1.03 5.63 1.28
C ALA A 113 -0.18 6.55 1.38
N LEU A 114 -0.12 7.51 2.28
CA LEU A 114 -1.11 8.59 2.45
C LEU A 114 -0.41 9.94 2.38
N LEU A 115 -1.10 10.93 1.82
CA LEU A 115 -0.66 12.32 1.86
C LEU A 115 -0.43 12.77 3.31
N PRO A 116 0.55 13.65 3.59
CA PRO A 116 0.88 14.11 4.94
C PRO A 116 -0.33 14.59 5.74
N ALA A 117 -1.23 15.36 5.13
CA ALA A 117 -2.43 15.87 5.77
C ALA A 117 -3.43 14.79 6.24
N HIS A 118 -3.27 13.55 5.78
CA HIS A 118 -4.13 12.41 6.10
C HIS A 118 -3.45 11.32 6.93
N ARG A 119 -2.17 11.54 7.31
CA ARG A 119 -1.43 10.65 8.21
C ARG A 119 -1.83 10.89 9.66
N ARG A 120 -1.57 9.92 10.54
CA ARG A 120 -1.79 9.99 12.00
C ARG A 120 -3.24 10.29 12.40
N LYS A 121 -4.21 9.96 11.54
CA LYS A 121 -5.64 10.10 11.75
C LYS A 121 -6.36 8.74 11.82
N GLY A 122 -5.61 7.65 11.96
CA GLY A 122 -6.14 6.30 12.01
C GLY A 122 -6.44 5.66 10.65
N HIS A 123 -6.31 6.39 9.53
CA HIS A 123 -6.63 5.87 8.21
C HIS A 123 -5.75 4.67 7.81
N GLY A 124 -4.43 4.77 8.03
CA GLY A 124 -3.51 3.65 7.75
C GLY A 124 -3.81 2.42 8.60
N ALA A 125 -4.14 2.62 9.87
CA ALA A 125 -4.53 1.52 10.76
C ALA A 125 -5.84 0.85 10.32
N ALA A 126 -6.83 1.63 9.87
CA ALA A 126 -8.10 1.09 9.36
C ALA A 126 -7.86 0.23 8.11
N LEU A 127 -7.09 0.73 7.13
CA LEU A 127 -6.71 0.01 5.92
C LEU A 127 -6.00 -1.32 6.24
N LEU A 128 -4.98 -1.26 7.09
CA LEU A 128 -4.18 -2.43 7.42
C LEU A 128 -4.97 -3.48 8.21
N ARG A 129 -5.82 -3.07 9.15
CA ARG A 129 -6.68 -4.00 9.90
C ARG A 129 -7.68 -4.71 9.01
N ASP A 130 -8.33 -4.00 8.10
CA ASP A 130 -9.26 -4.61 7.15
C ASP A 130 -8.53 -5.60 6.23
N LEU A 131 -7.32 -5.27 5.78
CA LEU A 131 -6.51 -6.14 4.95
C LEU A 131 -6.03 -7.39 5.71
N ILE A 132 -5.63 -7.23 6.97
CA ILE A 132 -5.27 -8.35 7.86
C ILE A 132 -6.47 -9.28 8.03
N ASP A 133 -7.65 -8.74 8.34
CA ASP A 133 -8.87 -9.53 8.51
C ASP A 133 -9.27 -10.27 7.23
N GLU A 134 -9.13 -9.62 6.07
CA GLU A 134 -9.36 -10.26 4.77
C GLU A 134 -8.40 -11.45 4.55
N ALA A 135 -7.10 -11.25 4.82
CA ALA A 135 -6.12 -12.32 4.70
C ALA A 135 -6.43 -13.47 5.66
N TRP A 136 -6.69 -13.17 6.92
CA TRP A 136 -6.97 -14.17 7.96
C TRP A 136 -8.27 -14.94 7.71
N SER A 137 -9.31 -14.29 7.22
CA SER A 137 -10.56 -14.96 6.83
C SER A 137 -10.37 -16.02 5.75
N SER A 138 -9.30 -15.89 4.99
CA SER A 138 -8.88 -16.85 3.96
C SER A 138 -7.76 -17.81 4.43
N GLY A 139 -7.44 -17.81 5.73
CA GLY A 139 -6.36 -18.62 6.30
C GLY A 139 -4.95 -18.18 5.87
N LYS A 140 -4.79 -16.93 5.42
CA LYS A 140 -3.56 -16.39 4.85
C LYS A 140 -2.93 -15.37 5.77
N SER A 141 -1.63 -15.13 5.61
CA SER A 141 -0.93 -14.01 6.24
C SER A 141 -1.04 -12.73 5.38
N ALA A 142 -0.89 -11.58 6.03
CA ALA A 142 -0.55 -10.33 5.36
C ALA A 142 0.96 -10.11 5.44
N SER A 143 1.59 -9.59 4.38
CA SER A 143 3.02 -9.33 4.36
C SER A 143 3.38 -8.06 3.62
N ILE A 144 4.50 -7.44 4.02
CA ILE A 144 5.02 -6.20 3.44
C ILE A 144 6.53 -6.14 3.60
N HIS A 145 7.23 -5.54 2.62
CA HIS A 145 8.62 -5.10 2.81
C HIS A 145 8.63 -3.70 3.42
N VAL A 146 9.35 -3.52 4.52
CA VAL A 146 9.43 -2.25 5.26
C VAL A 146 10.89 -1.86 5.43
N GLU A 147 11.23 -0.64 5.04
CA GLU A 147 12.56 -0.08 5.37
C GLU A 147 12.73 -0.02 6.88
N LYS A 148 13.92 -0.39 7.37
CA LYS A 148 14.20 -0.48 8.82
C LYS A 148 14.03 0.86 9.55
N ASN A 149 14.22 1.97 8.85
CA ASN A 149 14.05 3.34 9.36
C ASN A 149 12.66 3.95 9.04
N ASN A 150 11.73 3.18 8.46
CA ASN A 150 10.41 3.69 8.11
C ASN A 150 9.61 4.06 9.38
N PRO A 151 9.12 5.30 9.50
CA PRO A 151 8.29 5.73 10.65
C PRO A 151 7.02 4.89 10.86
N ALA A 152 6.47 4.31 9.79
CA ALA A 152 5.29 3.44 9.88
C ALA A 152 5.57 2.06 10.48
N ARG A 153 6.85 1.70 10.68
CA ARG A 153 7.24 0.40 11.25
C ARG A 153 6.58 0.13 12.61
N ARG A 154 6.46 1.18 13.44
CA ARG A 154 5.77 1.07 14.72
C ARG A 154 4.31 0.63 14.57
N LEU A 155 3.59 1.20 13.62
CA LEU A 155 2.20 0.82 13.33
C LEU A 155 2.11 -0.65 12.90
N TYR A 156 3.03 -1.12 12.06
CA TYR A 156 3.04 -2.54 11.66
C TYR A 156 3.22 -3.46 12.87
N LEU A 157 4.16 -3.16 13.76
CA LEU A 157 4.37 -3.92 15.00
C LEU A 157 3.13 -3.90 15.90
N GLU A 158 2.50 -2.75 16.09
CA GLU A 158 1.27 -2.60 16.87
C GLU A 158 0.09 -3.40 16.29
N LEU A 159 0.09 -3.64 14.98
CA LEU A 159 -0.92 -4.43 14.29
C LEU A 159 -0.59 -5.94 14.22
N GLY A 160 0.51 -6.37 14.81
CA GLY A 160 0.89 -7.77 14.90
C GLY A 160 1.80 -8.27 13.77
N PHE A 161 2.33 -7.38 12.93
CA PHE A 161 3.39 -7.78 12.01
C PHE A 161 4.69 -8.02 12.78
N ALA A 162 5.40 -9.07 12.39
CA ALA A 162 6.74 -9.37 12.89
C ALA A 162 7.71 -9.47 11.72
N ALA A 163 8.96 -9.13 11.94
CA ALA A 163 10.02 -9.34 10.96
C ALA A 163 10.27 -10.85 10.81
N VAL A 164 10.11 -11.37 9.60
CA VAL A 164 10.28 -12.78 9.27
C VAL A 164 11.53 -13.04 8.43
N GLU A 165 12.06 -12.02 7.75
CA GLU A 165 13.29 -12.12 6.98
C GLU A 165 13.99 -10.76 6.92
N ASP A 166 15.30 -10.75 7.17
CA ASP A 166 16.16 -9.58 6.97
C ASP A 166 16.60 -9.51 5.50
N LYS A 167 16.27 -8.40 4.83
CA LYS A 167 16.64 -8.10 3.44
C LYS A 167 17.66 -6.96 3.34
N GLY A 168 18.45 -6.74 4.38
CA GLY A 168 19.42 -5.65 4.44
C GLY A 168 18.77 -4.33 4.84
N VAL A 169 18.50 -3.43 3.89
CA VAL A 169 17.84 -2.14 4.15
C VAL A 169 16.38 -2.31 4.55
N TYR A 170 15.74 -3.39 4.10
CA TYR A 170 14.35 -3.74 4.37
C TYR A 170 14.26 -4.98 5.26
N ASP A 171 13.17 -5.08 6.02
CA ASP A 171 12.69 -6.33 6.57
C ASP A 171 11.45 -6.79 5.80
N LEU A 172 11.34 -8.07 5.54
CA LEU A 172 10.05 -8.67 5.23
C LEU A 172 9.31 -8.85 6.55
N MET A 173 8.17 -8.18 6.68
CA MET A 173 7.29 -8.32 7.84
C MET A 173 6.03 -9.08 7.45
N ALA A 174 5.54 -9.92 8.36
CA ALA A 174 4.31 -10.67 8.15
C ALA A 174 3.44 -10.69 9.41
N CYS A 175 2.12 -10.72 9.18
CA CYS A 175 1.11 -10.87 10.20
C CYS A 175 0.30 -12.14 9.88
N ALA A 176 0.62 -13.22 10.57
CA ALA A 176 -0.05 -14.51 10.40
C ALA A 176 -1.37 -14.55 11.19
N PRO A 177 -2.37 -15.36 10.74
CA PRO A 177 -3.56 -15.58 11.54
C PRO A 177 -3.19 -16.20 12.90
N PRO A 178 -3.93 -15.89 13.96
CA PRO A 178 -3.74 -16.54 15.25
C PRO A 178 -3.87 -18.05 15.04
N ARG A 179 -2.93 -18.80 15.62
CA ARG A 179 -3.03 -20.27 15.62
C ARG A 179 -4.34 -20.61 16.31
N GLY A 180 -5.25 -21.25 15.60
CA GLY A 180 -6.46 -21.79 16.21
C GLY A 180 -6.04 -22.60 17.43
N GLY A 181 -6.54 -22.26 18.61
CA GLY A 181 -6.28 -23.04 19.79
C GLY A 181 -6.65 -24.48 19.47
N ALA A 182 -5.66 -25.37 19.48
CA ALA A 182 -5.96 -26.77 19.55
C ALA A 182 -6.78 -26.94 20.84
N ASP A 183 -8.07 -27.26 20.67
CA ASP A 183 -8.90 -27.73 21.77
C ASP A 183 -8.11 -28.82 22.50
N SER A 184 -7.67 -28.49 23.70
CA SER A 184 -7.21 -29.48 24.65
C SER A 184 -8.46 -30.17 25.15
N GLY A 185 -8.85 -31.24 24.44
CA GLY A 185 -9.79 -32.23 24.93
C GLY A 185 -9.08 -33.24 25.80
#